data_36d92d5284a90ac324545940395a3550
#
_entry.id   36d92d5284a90ac324545940395a3550
#
_cell.length_a   1.000
_cell.length_b   1.000
_cell.length_c   1.000
_cell.angle_alpha   90.00
_cell.angle_beta   90.00
_cell.angle_gamma   90.00
#
_symmetry.space_group_name_H-M   'P 1'
#
loop_
_entity.id
_entity.type
_entity.pdbx_description
1 polymer ?
#
loop_
_entity_poly.entity_id
_entity_poly.type
_entity_poly.pdbx_seq_one_letter_code
_entity_poly.pdbx_strand_id
1 'polypeptide(L)'
;MQSRIVEAIAWLERARSLDPKSWNTHLFLAAAYGLKGELERAHAELAEGQRLVGSDRYSSVARTRANGDLYTPALRDRWETTYFPGIRAAGQPEE
;
A
#
# COMPACT_ATOMS: atom_id res chain seq x y z
N MET A 1 13.57 -8.82 -5.24
CA MET A 1 13.32 -8.61 -6.64
C MET A 1 12.97 -7.19 -6.94
N GLN A 2 14.02 -6.41 -6.99
CA GLN A 2 13.92 -4.96 -7.17
C GLN A 2 13.26 -4.58 -8.49
N SER A 3 13.52 -5.36 -9.56
CA SER A 3 12.97 -5.04 -10.87
C SER A 3 11.44 -5.09 -10.89
N ARG A 4 10.83 -6.05 -10.22
CA ARG A 4 9.37 -6.14 -10.13
C ARG A 4 8.78 -4.99 -9.32
N ILE A 5 9.47 -4.59 -8.26
CA ILE A 5 9.03 -3.45 -7.45
C ILE A 5 9.12 -2.17 -8.29
N VAL A 6 10.20 -1.99 -9.04
CA VAL A 6 10.36 -0.82 -9.91
C VAL A 6 9.26 -0.76 -10.97
N GLU A 7 8.94 -1.90 -11.59
CA GLU A 7 7.86 -1.97 -12.58
C GLU A 7 6.51 -1.66 -11.95
N ALA A 8 6.25 -2.22 -10.77
CA ALA A 8 5.00 -1.97 -10.05
C ALA A 8 4.86 -0.49 -9.71
N ILE A 9 5.93 0.14 -9.24
CA ILE A 9 5.93 1.57 -8.94
C ILE A 9 5.59 2.38 -10.20
N ALA A 10 6.20 2.04 -11.34
CA ALA A 10 5.95 2.76 -12.59
C ALA A 10 4.47 2.69 -12.97
N TRP A 11 3.86 1.50 -12.89
CA TRP A 11 2.44 1.32 -13.18
C TRP A 11 1.55 2.07 -12.20
N LEU A 12 1.90 2.01 -10.92
CA LEU A 12 1.11 2.69 -9.88
C LEU A 12 1.23 4.21 -9.99
N GLU A 13 2.41 4.72 -10.33
CA GLU A 13 2.59 6.16 -10.55
C GLU A 13 1.76 6.64 -11.74
N ARG A 14 1.68 5.82 -12.77
CA ARG A 14 0.84 6.13 -13.93
C ARG A 14 -0.63 6.11 -13.54
N ALA A 15 -1.06 5.11 -12.76
CA ALA A 15 -2.43 5.04 -12.27
C ALA A 15 -2.77 6.25 -11.40
N ARG A 16 -1.84 6.68 -10.56
CA ARG A 16 -2.01 7.87 -9.72
C ARG A 16 -2.20 9.13 -10.58
N SER A 17 -1.44 9.24 -11.67
CA SER A 17 -1.58 10.38 -12.58
C SER A 17 -2.95 10.41 -13.25
N LEU A 18 -3.51 9.24 -13.56
CA LEU A 18 -4.82 9.13 -14.20
C LEU A 18 -5.96 9.37 -13.23
N ASP A 19 -5.80 8.97 -11.97
CA ASP A 19 -6.82 9.16 -10.93
C ASP A 19 -6.14 9.44 -9.59
N PRO A 20 -5.79 10.73 -9.32
CA PRO A 20 -5.09 11.09 -8.08
C PRO A 20 -5.91 10.88 -6.81
N LYS A 21 -7.21 10.66 -6.93
CA LYS A 21 -8.11 10.48 -5.79
C LYS A 21 -8.34 9.00 -5.44
N SER A 22 -7.72 8.08 -6.16
CA SER A 22 -7.82 6.66 -5.88
C SER A 22 -7.00 6.31 -4.64
N TRP A 23 -7.68 6.12 -3.51
CA TRP A 23 -7.01 5.86 -2.23
C TRP A 23 -6.18 4.58 -2.27
N ASN A 24 -6.68 3.54 -2.93
CA ASN A 24 -5.95 2.27 -2.97
C ASN A 24 -4.66 2.37 -3.78
N THR A 25 -4.62 3.18 -4.82
CA THR A 25 -3.38 3.42 -5.57
C THR A 25 -2.32 4.03 -4.67
N HIS A 26 -2.70 5.02 -3.84
CA HIS A 26 -1.78 5.64 -2.89
C HIS A 26 -1.26 4.63 -1.87
N LEU A 27 -2.14 3.77 -1.34
CA LEU A 27 -1.72 2.76 -0.37
C LEU A 27 -0.80 1.72 -1.00
N PHE A 28 -1.08 1.28 -2.22
CA PHE A 28 -0.20 0.36 -2.93
C PHE A 28 1.16 1.00 -3.23
N LEU A 29 1.17 2.28 -3.60
CA LEU A 29 2.43 3.00 -3.78
C LEU A 29 3.22 3.11 -2.48
N ALA A 30 2.53 3.37 -1.37
CA ALA A 30 3.18 3.40 -0.06
C ALA A 30 3.88 2.07 0.23
N ALA A 31 3.19 0.97 0.00
CA ALA A 31 3.76 -0.36 0.21
C ALA A 31 4.96 -0.60 -0.71
N ALA A 32 4.84 -0.26 -1.99
CA ALA A 32 5.91 -0.47 -2.97
C ALA A 32 7.14 0.38 -2.65
N TYR A 33 6.94 1.66 -2.31
CA TYR A 33 8.04 2.52 -1.89
C TYR A 33 8.68 2.00 -0.60
N GLY A 34 7.87 1.51 0.33
CA GLY A 34 8.37 0.91 1.58
C GLY A 34 9.26 -0.29 1.31
N LEU A 35 8.86 -1.17 0.40
CA LEU A 35 9.67 -2.33 0.02
C LEU A 35 10.96 -1.91 -0.66
N LYS A 36 10.94 -0.83 -1.42
CA LYS A 36 12.12 -0.32 -2.11
C LYS A 36 13.05 0.46 -1.17
N GLY A 37 12.55 0.86 -0.01
CA GLY A 37 13.33 1.63 0.95
C GLY A 37 13.23 3.15 0.77
N GLU A 38 12.34 3.63 -0.07
CA GLU A 38 12.10 5.07 -0.26
C GLU A 38 11.06 5.53 0.75
N LEU A 39 11.50 5.67 2.00
CA LEU A 39 10.59 5.84 3.14
C LEU A 39 9.85 7.18 3.13
N GLU A 40 10.48 8.25 2.69
CA GLU A 40 9.80 9.56 2.62
C GLU A 40 8.62 9.52 1.66
N ARG A 41 8.82 8.94 0.49
CA ARG A 41 7.75 8.77 -0.49
C ARG A 41 6.68 7.83 0.03
N ALA A 42 7.10 6.76 0.71
CA ALA A 42 6.17 5.80 1.29
C ALA A 42 5.27 6.47 2.33
N HIS A 43 5.84 7.28 3.22
CA HIS A 43 5.08 8.00 4.23
C HIS A 43 4.08 8.98 3.60
N ALA A 44 4.52 9.70 2.56
CA ALA A 44 3.65 10.67 1.89
C ALA A 44 2.45 9.98 1.23
N GLU A 45 2.69 8.87 0.54
CA GLU A 45 1.61 8.13 -0.11
C GLU A 45 0.66 7.49 0.91
N LEU A 46 1.20 6.98 2.00
CA LEU A 46 0.38 6.40 3.07
C LEU A 46 -0.55 7.48 3.66
N ALA A 47 -0.01 8.65 3.96
CA ALA A 47 -0.81 9.75 4.51
C ALA A 47 -1.92 10.17 3.54
N GLU A 48 -1.61 10.30 2.27
CA GLU A 48 -2.60 10.70 1.28
C GLU A 48 -3.65 9.64 1.08
N GLY A 49 -3.26 8.37 1.01
CA GLY A 49 -4.21 7.27 0.87
C GLY A 49 -5.17 7.21 2.05
N GLN A 50 -4.67 7.36 3.26
CA GLN A 50 -5.51 7.35 4.45
C GLN A 50 -6.44 8.55 4.50
N ARG A 51 -5.97 9.71 4.08
CA ARG A 51 -6.83 10.89 3.99
C ARG A 51 -7.99 10.67 3.01
N LEU A 52 -7.71 10.06 1.88
CA LEU A 52 -8.72 9.82 0.84
C LEU A 52 -9.73 8.75 1.24
N VAL A 53 -9.31 7.74 2.01
CA VAL A 53 -10.25 6.74 2.54
C VAL A 53 -11.31 7.40 3.42
N GLY A 54 -10.91 8.36 4.23
CA GLY A 54 -11.83 9.11 5.08
C GLY A 54 -12.39 8.30 6.24
N SER A 55 -11.84 7.13 6.53
CA SER A 55 -12.24 6.28 7.65
C SER A 55 -11.01 5.54 8.16
N ASP A 56 -11.16 4.82 9.26
CA ASP A 56 -10.06 4.05 9.83
C ASP A 56 -10.02 2.58 9.37
N ARG A 57 -10.80 2.23 8.32
CA ARG A 57 -10.86 0.85 7.82
C ARG A 57 -9.50 0.26 7.49
N TYR A 58 -8.62 1.07 6.93
CA TYR A 58 -7.29 0.63 6.50
C TYR A 58 -6.19 1.37 7.25
N SER A 59 -6.47 1.80 8.48
CA SER A 59 -5.51 2.60 9.26
C SER A 59 -4.42 1.77 9.92
N SER A 60 -4.56 0.44 9.91
CA SER A 60 -3.52 -0.46 10.45
C SER A 60 -3.51 -1.76 9.65
N VAL A 61 -2.44 -2.52 9.82
CA VAL A 61 -2.32 -3.83 9.18
C VAL A 61 -3.46 -4.75 9.63
N ALA A 62 -3.75 -4.75 10.93
CA ALA A 62 -4.82 -5.58 11.48
C ALA A 62 -6.19 -5.22 10.90
N ARG A 63 -6.49 -3.92 10.78
CA ARG A 63 -7.76 -3.48 10.21
C ARG A 63 -7.87 -3.80 8.72
N THR A 64 -6.79 -3.63 7.98
CA THR A 64 -6.76 -3.99 6.57
C THR A 64 -7.01 -5.49 6.39
N ARG A 65 -6.37 -6.30 7.22
CA ARG A 65 -6.54 -7.76 7.17
C ARG A 65 -7.99 -8.16 7.48
N ALA A 66 -8.60 -7.50 8.45
CA ALA A 66 -9.98 -7.79 8.87
C ALA A 66 -11.01 -7.36 7.82
N ASN A 67 -10.72 -6.31 7.05
CA ASN A 67 -11.62 -5.80 6.01
C ASN A 67 -11.27 -6.31 4.61
N GLY A 68 -10.50 -7.40 4.53
CA GLY A 68 -9.99 -7.89 3.28
C GLY A 68 -11.00 -8.67 2.44
N ASP A 69 -12.01 -7.99 1.92
CA ASP A 69 -12.98 -8.60 1.00
C ASP A 69 -12.32 -9.14 -0.26
N LEU A 70 -11.15 -8.58 -0.60
CA LEU A 70 -10.34 -9.03 -1.72
C LEU A 70 -9.38 -10.15 -1.33
N TYR A 71 -9.54 -10.67 -0.14
CA TYR A 71 -8.59 -11.53 0.52
C TYR A 71 -8.95 -13.01 0.27
N THR A 72 -8.65 -13.47 -0.93
CA THR A 72 -8.80 -14.89 -1.25
C THR A 72 -7.62 -15.67 -0.68
N PRO A 73 -7.77 -16.97 -0.40
CA PRO A 73 -6.62 -17.77 0.05
C PRO A 73 -5.42 -17.70 -0.89
N ALA A 74 -5.66 -17.58 -2.19
CA ALA A 74 -4.59 -17.47 -3.19
C ALA A 74 -3.83 -16.15 -3.07
N LEU A 75 -4.49 -15.06 -2.68
CA LEU A 75 -3.88 -13.75 -2.57
C LEU A 75 -3.30 -13.48 -1.18
N ARG A 76 -3.74 -14.23 -0.16
CA ARG A 76 -3.30 -14.04 1.21
C ARG A 76 -1.77 -14.05 1.33
N ASP A 77 -1.13 -15.05 0.76
CA ASP A 77 0.32 -15.19 0.85
C ASP A 77 1.02 -13.99 0.21
N ARG A 78 0.50 -13.50 -0.91
CA ARG A 78 1.09 -12.33 -1.57
C ARG A 78 0.96 -11.08 -0.70
N TRP A 79 -0.19 -10.88 -0.07
CA TRP A 79 -0.40 -9.73 0.82
C TRP A 79 0.52 -9.81 2.03
N GLU A 80 0.65 -11.00 2.63
CA GLU A 80 1.52 -11.19 3.80
C GLU A 80 3.00 -11.01 3.47
N THR A 81 3.42 -11.34 2.25
CA THR A 81 4.83 -11.30 1.88
C THR A 81 5.22 -10.03 1.12
N THR A 82 4.26 -9.26 0.61
CA THR A 82 4.56 -8.06 -0.17
C THR A 82 3.90 -6.82 0.40
N TYR A 83 2.57 -6.76 0.41
CA TYR A 83 1.87 -5.54 0.81
C TYR A 83 2.11 -5.19 2.27
N PHE A 84 1.88 -6.13 3.17
CA PHE A 84 2.00 -5.84 4.59
C PHE A 84 3.41 -5.46 5.02
N PRO A 85 4.48 -6.17 4.59
CA PRO A 85 5.83 -5.71 4.89
C PRO A 85 6.12 -4.31 4.36
N GLY A 86 5.66 -4.01 3.14
CA GLY A 86 5.86 -2.69 2.54
C GLY A 86 5.12 -1.59 3.27
N ILE A 87 3.86 -1.82 3.63
CA ILE A 87 3.05 -0.81 4.30
C ILE A 87 3.52 -0.59 5.75
N ARG A 88 4.06 -1.63 6.40
CA ARG A 88 4.70 -1.48 7.70
C ARG A 88 5.93 -0.58 7.60
N ALA A 89 6.76 -0.81 6.58
CA ALA A 89 7.94 0.03 6.34
C ALA A 89 7.54 1.47 6.05
N ALA A 90 6.39 1.69 5.42
CA ALA A 90 5.85 3.02 5.16
C ALA A 90 5.35 3.71 6.44
N GLY A 91 5.24 2.99 7.55
CA GLY A 91 4.88 3.56 8.84
C GLY A 91 3.50 3.21 9.35
N GLN A 92 2.75 2.33 8.67
CA GLN A 92 1.44 1.93 9.15
C GLN A 92 1.56 1.03 10.38
N PRO A 93 0.82 1.31 11.47
CA PRO A 93 0.88 0.47 12.67
C PRO A 93 0.24 -0.89 12.43
N GLU A 94 0.64 -1.86 13.26
CA GLU A 94 0.06 -3.21 13.23
C GLU A 94 -1.41 -3.19 13.66
N GLU A 95 -1.72 -2.39 14.67
CA GLU A 95 -3.07 -2.31 15.25
C GLU A 95 -3.63 -0.91 15.30
#